data_899b77090f1c4a896780c664a6620e1a
#
_entry.id   899b77090f1c4a896780c664a6620e1a
#
_cell.length_a   1.000
_cell.length_b   1.000
_cell.length_c   1.000
_cell.angle_alpha   90.00
_cell.angle_beta   90.00
_cell.angle_gamma   90.00
#
_symmetry.space_group_name_H-M   'P 1'
#
loop_
_entity.id
_entity.type
_entity.pdbx_description
1 polymer ?
#
loop_
_entity_poly.entity_id
_entity_poly.type
_entity_poly.pdbx_seq_one_letter_code
_entity_poly.pdbx_strand_id
1 'polypeptide(L)'
;MDIFQNGKKIVYVSQDNYCLVQCPNENTIYYCDSATSCIILITTGISVITKKEETLISHLSRPGRFNAYFEFVSKNFGDNPVKIYASGANPPERYIKKTGDVDTTALRNASQVIAWLSSKAQTQTIEQVSLKLGQGNPAIYNNNLDCYSISFDSSRTALVSNTRVYLTDEQRDPTGGLQTLFCIYGDPNSIRNQYDDFSKYEIQALVAAAKNAGLDSAATMSDEEILEHYSSTPEYEVPWFCDTIRQAAVFVKTH
;
A
#
# COMPACT_ATOMS: atom_id res chain seq x y z
N MET A 1 -15.32 4.91 -10.51
CA MET A 1 -15.50 4.22 -11.83
C MET A 1 -15.02 2.78 -11.65
N ASP A 2 -15.84 1.77 -12.03
CA ASP A 2 -15.38 0.38 -11.95
C ASP A 2 -14.34 0.10 -13.03
N ILE A 3 -13.22 -0.51 -12.63
CA ILE A 3 -12.12 -0.87 -13.52
C ILE A 3 -12.31 -2.32 -13.95
N PHE A 4 -12.23 -2.59 -15.24
CA PHE A 4 -12.32 -3.95 -15.79
C PHE A 4 -11.11 -4.28 -16.66
N GLN A 5 -10.55 -5.48 -16.46
CA GLN A 5 -9.50 -6.03 -17.32
C GLN A 5 -9.77 -7.51 -17.57
N ASN A 6 -9.74 -7.92 -18.82
CA ASN A 6 -10.01 -9.31 -19.25
C ASN A 6 -11.31 -9.90 -18.66
N GLY A 7 -12.37 -9.08 -18.59
CA GLY A 7 -13.69 -9.47 -18.07
C GLY A 7 -13.78 -9.57 -16.53
N LYS A 8 -12.69 -9.27 -15.80
CA LYS A 8 -12.68 -9.24 -14.34
C LYS A 8 -12.70 -7.81 -13.83
N LYS A 9 -13.45 -7.57 -12.75
CA LYS A 9 -13.42 -6.32 -12.01
C LYS A 9 -12.10 -6.20 -11.24
N ILE A 10 -11.46 -5.03 -11.33
CA ILE A 10 -10.25 -4.72 -10.55
C ILE A 10 -10.64 -3.83 -9.37
N VAL A 11 -10.27 -4.22 -8.18
CA VAL A 11 -10.32 -3.39 -6.96
C VAL A 11 -8.89 -3.00 -6.63
N TYR A 12 -8.54 -1.75 -6.85
CA TYR A 12 -7.23 -1.22 -6.51
C TYR A 12 -7.19 -0.81 -5.05
N VAL A 13 -6.20 -1.31 -4.30
CA VAL A 13 -5.98 -0.93 -2.89
C VAL A 13 -4.85 0.09 -2.85
N SER A 14 -5.22 1.32 -2.58
CA SER A 14 -4.30 2.46 -2.56
C SER A 14 -3.36 2.41 -1.35
N GLN A 15 -2.29 3.19 -1.41
CA GLN A 15 -1.32 3.29 -0.31
C GLN A 15 -2.00 3.76 0.99
N ASP A 16 -1.64 3.13 2.10
CA ASP A 16 -2.19 3.29 3.46
C ASP A 16 -3.68 2.95 3.61
N ASN A 17 -4.22 2.26 2.60
CA ASN A 17 -5.54 1.67 2.67
C ASN A 17 -5.47 0.16 2.91
N TYR A 18 -6.60 -0.39 3.34
CA TYR A 18 -6.83 -1.83 3.37
C TYR A 18 -8.14 -2.20 2.68
N CYS A 19 -8.22 -3.45 2.24
CA CYS A 19 -9.44 -4.09 1.80
C CYS A 19 -9.58 -5.44 2.50
N LEU A 20 -10.70 -5.65 3.20
CA LEU A 20 -11.06 -6.95 3.78
C LEU A 20 -12.05 -7.65 2.86
N VAL A 21 -11.63 -8.77 2.28
CA VAL A 21 -12.45 -9.59 1.38
C VAL A 21 -13.17 -10.66 2.20
N GLN A 22 -14.46 -10.44 2.45
CA GLN A 22 -15.33 -11.36 3.20
C GLN A 22 -16.20 -12.23 2.29
N CYS A 23 -16.46 -11.75 1.07
CA CYS A 23 -17.26 -12.45 0.06
C CYS A 23 -16.47 -12.53 -1.24
N PRO A 24 -15.50 -13.47 -1.33
CA PRO A 24 -14.68 -13.61 -2.51
C PRO A 24 -15.50 -13.96 -3.75
N ASN A 25 -15.13 -13.33 -4.88
CA ASN A 25 -15.76 -13.52 -6.17
C ASN A 25 -14.67 -13.81 -7.21
N GLU A 26 -14.83 -14.89 -7.98
CA GLU A 26 -13.87 -15.30 -9.02
C GLU A 26 -13.71 -14.28 -10.16
N ASN A 27 -14.69 -13.39 -10.33
CA ASN A 27 -14.66 -12.32 -11.33
C ASN A 27 -14.06 -11.01 -10.81
N THR A 28 -13.45 -11.02 -9.61
CA THR A 28 -12.81 -9.85 -9.03
C THR A 28 -11.33 -10.13 -8.75
N ILE A 29 -10.48 -9.18 -9.12
CA ILE A 29 -9.06 -9.15 -8.76
C ILE A 29 -8.85 -7.97 -7.81
N TYR A 30 -8.28 -8.23 -6.65
CA TYR A 30 -7.79 -7.19 -5.73
C TYR A 30 -6.32 -6.96 -6.04
N TYR A 31 -5.96 -5.72 -6.28
CA TYR A 31 -4.64 -5.36 -6.79
C TYR A 31 -4.03 -4.20 -6.02
N CYS A 32 -2.75 -4.28 -5.79
CA CYS A 32 -1.96 -3.21 -5.23
C CYS A 32 -0.58 -3.20 -5.87
N ASP A 33 0.00 -2.03 -6.12
CA ASP A 33 1.33 -1.84 -6.68
C ASP A 33 2.07 -0.66 -6.06
N SER A 34 3.22 -0.32 -6.62
CA SER A 34 4.04 0.83 -6.20
C SER A 34 4.64 0.71 -4.80
N ALA A 35 4.79 -0.51 -4.27
CA ALA A 35 5.42 -0.73 -2.98
C ALA A 35 6.95 -0.69 -3.10
N THR A 36 7.53 0.49 -3.24
CA THR A 36 8.96 0.74 -3.27
C THR A 36 9.54 0.60 -1.85
N SER A 37 9.70 1.65 -1.08
CA SER A 37 10.05 1.59 0.35
C SER A 37 8.89 1.11 1.23
N CYS A 38 7.67 1.17 0.73
CA CYS A 38 6.46 0.63 1.35
C CYS A 38 6.40 -0.89 1.29
N ILE A 39 5.38 -1.48 1.93
CA ILE A 39 5.13 -2.92 1.87
C ILE A 39 3.66 -3.19 1.60
N ILE A 40 3.38 -4.06 0.63
CA ILE A 40 2.07 -4.67 0.48
C ILE A 40 2.05 -5.91 1.36
N LEU A 41 1.06 -5.96 2.26
CA LEU A 41 0.80 -7.10 3.14
C LEU A 41 -0.54 -7.74 2.79
N ILE A 42 -0.53 -9.08 2.72
CA ILE A 42 -1.72 -9.89 2.57
C ILE A 42 -1.74 -10.91 3.70
N THR A 43 -2.88 -10.99 4.41
CA THR A 43 -3.13 -12.00 5.43
C THR A 43 -4.41 -12.73 5.08
N THR A 44 -4.36 -14.07 5.01
CA THR A 44 -5.55 -14.93 4.83
C THR A 44 -5.70 -15.88 6.01
N GLY A 45 -6.92 -16.12 6.43
CA GLY A 45 -7.21 -17.05 7.54
C GLY A 45 -8.70 -17.09 7.88
N ILE A 46 -9.05 -17.89 8.87
CA ILE A 46 -10.43 -17.98 9.38
C ILE A 46 -10.65 -16.84 10.38
N SER A 47 -11.59 -15.96 10.08
CA SER A 47 -11.98 -14.87 10.98
C SER A 47 -12.61 -15.41 12.27
N VAL A 48 -12.21 -14.86 13.42
CA VAL A 48 -12.85 -15.18 14.72
C VAL A 48 -14.24 -14.56 14.83
N ILE A 49 -14.55 -13.57 13.98
CA ILE A 49 -15.82 -12.84 13.96
C ILE A 49 -16.84 -13.58 13.10
N THR A 50 -16.53 -13.79 11.81
CA THR A 50 -17.46 -14.38 10.83
C THR A 50 -17.40 -15.89 10.73
N LYS A 51 -16.36 -16.52 11.29
CA LYS A 51 -16.06 -17.97 11.18
C LYS A 51 -15.84 -18.45 9.74
N LYS A 52 -15.53 -17.53 8.83
CA LYS A 52 -15.25 -17.79 7.40
C LYS A 52 -13.82 -17.43 7.07
N GLU A 53 -13.31 -17.99 5.98
CA GLU A 53 -12.04 -17.56 5.42
C GLU A 53 -12.18 -16.12 4.89
N GLU A 54 -11.29 -15.26 5.31
CA GLU A 54 -11.21 -13.87 4.90
C GLU A 54 -9.80 -13.54 4.44
N THR A 55 -9.68 -12.57 3.56
CA THR A 55 -8.41 -12.09 3.05
C THR A 55 -8.31 -10.59 3.26
N LEU A 56 -7.28 -10.17 3.97
CA LEU A 56 -6.94 -8.77 4.20
C LEU A 56 -5.76 -8.39 3.32
N ILE A 57 -5.89 -7.36 2.48
CA ILE A 57 -4.80 -6.75 1.71
C ILE A 57 -4.64 -5.30 2.13
N SER A 58 -3.39 -4.84 2.26
CA SER A 58 -3.07 -3.44 2.56
C SER A 58 -1.72 -3.04 1.96
N HIS A 59 -1.56 -1.75 1.66
CA HIS A 59 -0.31 -1.13 1.26
C HIS A 59 0.13 -0.16 2.37
N LEU A 60 1.27 -0.40 3.01
CA LEU A 60 1.68 0.28 4.24
C LEU A 60 2.99 1.04 4.05
N SER A 61 3.01 2.31 4.45
CA SER A 61 4.13 3.21 4.18
C SER A 61 5.03 3.49 5.39
N ARG A 62 4.53 3.35 6.63
CA ARG A 62 5.25 3.79 7.84
C ARG A 62 4.85 3.01 9.09
N PRO A 63 5.68 3.03 10.17
CA PRO A 63 5.50 2.17 11.35
C PRO A 63 4.10 2.19 11.99
N GLY A 64 3.49 3.36 12.17
CA GLY A 64 2.14 3.45 12.77
C GLY A 64 1.06 2.76 11.95
N ARG A 65 1.19 2.76 10.62
CA ARG A 65 0.30 2.05 9.70
C ARG A 65 0.43 0.53 9.86
N PHE A 66 1.66 0.03 10.04
CA PHE A 66 1.88 -1.39 10.34
C PHE A 66 1.24 -1.80 11.66
N ASN A 67 1.35 -0.96 12.70
CA ASN A 67 0.71 -1.23 13.99
C ASN A 67 -0.81 -1.35 13.82
N ALA A 68 -1.45 -0.40 13.13
CA ALA A 68 -2.88 -0.44 12.86
C ALA A 68 -3.30 -1.70 12.07
N TYR A 69 -2.50 -2.10 11.07
CA TYR A 69 -2.73 -3.33 10.32
C TYR A 69 -2.64 -4.57 11.21
N PHE A 70 -1.60 -4.69 12.02
CA PHE A 70 -1.40 -5.85 12.88
C PHE A 70 -2.41 -5.94 14.02
N GLU A 71 -2.88 -4.81 14.54
CA GLU A 71 -4.02 -4.77 15.46
C GLU A 71 -5.29 -5.29 14.78
N PHE A 72 -5.53 -4.88 13.52
CA PHE A 72 -6.65 -5.39 12.74
C PHE A 72 -6.54 -6.90 12.52
N VAL A 73 -5.36 -7.41 12.12
CA VAL A 73 -5.10 -8.85 11.97
C VAL A 73 -5.39 -9.59 13.27
N SER A 74 -4.87 -9.10 14.40
CA SER A 74 -5.08 -9.74 15.70
C SER A 74 -6.56 -9.73 16.12
N LYS A 75 -7.28 -8.65 15.85
CA LYS A 75 -8.73 -8.55 16.14
C LYS A 75 -9.57 -9.46 15.25
N ASN A 76 -9.21 -9.57 13.96
CA ASN A 76 -10.02 -10.31 12.99
C ASN A 76 -9.74 -11.81 13.00
N PHE A 77 -8.49 -12.22 13.16
CA PHE A 77 -8.08 -13.63 13.07
C PHE A 77 -7.77 -14.25 14.45
N GLY A 78 -7.53 -13.43 15.50
CA GLY A 78 -7.19 -13.92 16.85
C GLY A 78 -5.97 -14.83 16.80
N ASP A 79 -6.08 -16.03 17.40
CA ASP A 79 -5.04 -17.06 17.41
C ASP A 79 -5.24 -18.12 16.30
N ASN A 80 -6.19 -17.91 15.38
CA ASN A 80 -6.41 -18.82 14.25
C ASN A 80 -5.19 -18.82 13.32
N PRO A 81 -4.90 -19.95 12.65
CA PRO A 81 -3.84 -20.03 11.66
C PRO A 81 -4.02 -19.03 10.53
N VAL A 82 -2.91 -18.39 10.12
CA VAL A 82 -2.89 -17.41 9.03
C VAL A 82 -1.78 -17.68 8.02
N LYS A 83 -2.02 -17.30 6.76
CA LYS A 83 -1.01 -17.22 5.71
C LYS A 83 -0.68 -15.76 5.46
N ILE A 84 0.60 -15.43 5.34
CA ILE A 84 1.08 -14.06 5.21
C ILE A 84 1.98 -13.94 3.98
N TYR A 85 1.71 -12.90 3.20
CA TYR A 85 2.51 -12.55 2.03
C TYR A 85 2.92 -11.08 2.17
N ALA A 86 4.18 -10.77 1.87
CA ALA A 86 4.71 -9.41 1.89
C ALA A 86 5.61 -9.16 0.69
N SER A 87 5.50 -7.98 0.08
CA SER A 87 6.37 -7.53 -1.01
C SER A 87 6.63 -6.03 -0.91
N GLY A 88 7.82 -5.58 -1.30
CA GLY A 88 8.26 -4.19 -1.21
C GLY A 88 9.52 -4.03 -0.38
N ALA A 89 9.61 -2.94 0.38
CA ALA A 89 10.77 -2.59 1.22
C ALA A 89 12.08 -2.49 0.43
N ASN A 90 12.09 -1.80 -0.68
CA ASN A 90 13.26 -1.58 -1.53
C ASN A 90 13.86 -0.18 -1.27
N PRO A 91 15.17 -0.07 -1.19
CA PRO A 91 16.19 -1.12 -1.21
C PRO A 91 16.28 -1.90 0.13
N PRO A 92 16.93 -3.08 0.14
CA PRO A 92 17.07 -3.91 1.34
C PRO A 92 18.08 -3.36 2.36
N GLU A 93 18.76 -2.29 2.03
CA GLU A 93 19.84 -1.68 2.82
C GLU A 93 19.59 -0.17 3.01
N ARG A 94 20.50 0.47 3.73
CA ARG A 94 20.47 1.93 3.87
C ARG A 94 20.64 2.57 2.50
N TYR A 95 19.73 3.46 2.16
CA TYR A 95 19.80 4.23 0.92
C TYR A 95 20.46 5.58 1.18
N ILE A 96 21.44 5.93 0.36
CA ILE A 96 22.10 7.23 0.42
C ILE A 96 21.59 8.06 -0.75
N LYS A 97 20.83 9.12 -0.45
CA LYS A 97 20.34 10.06 -1.45
C LYS A 97 21.48 10.83 -2.12
N LYS A 98 21.24 11.39 -3.29
CA LYS A 98 22.21 12.26 -3.97
C LYS A 98 22.66 13.44 -3.10
N THR A 99 21.81 13.90 -2.20
CA THR A 99 22.11 14.94 -1.19
C THR A 99 23.13 14.49 -0.13
N GLY A 100 23.42 13.19 -0.02
CA GLY A 100 24.25 12.60 1.02
C GLY A 100 23.43 12.13 2.26
N ASP A 101 22.14 12.42 2.31
CA ASP A 101 21.27 11.98 3.40
C ASP A 101 21.05 10.46 3.36
N VAL A 102 21.01 9.84 4.56
CA VAL A 102 20.76 8.41 4.69
C VAL A 102 19.29 8.17 4.96
N ASP A 103 18.62 7.47 4.05
CA ASP A 103 17.27 6.99 4.25
C ASP A 103 17.25 5.52 4.72
N THR A 104 16.39 5.21 5.68
CA THR A 104 16.21 3.87 6.25
C THR A 104 14.75 3.42 6.25
N THR A 105 13.90 4.09 5.48
CA THR A 105 12.44 3.85 5.47
C THR A 105 12.13 2.41 5.09
N ALA A 106 12.71 1.90 4.00
CA ALA A 106 12.52 0.51 3.57
C ALA A 106 12.96 -0.50 4.65
N LEU A 107 14.13 -0.29 5.27
CA LEU A 107 14.64 -1.12 6.36
C LEU A 107 13.72 -1.11 7.57
N ARG A 108 13.26 0.07 8.00
CA ARG A 108 12.32 0.21 9.13
C ARG A 108 11.01 -0.51 8.84
N ASN A 109 10.47 -0.35 7.63
CA ASN A 109 9.23 -1.01 7.22
C ASN A 109 9.40 -2.54 7.22
N ALA A 110 10.47 -3.07 6.65
CA ALA A 110 10.78 -4.50 6.71
C ALA A 110 10.90 -5.01 8.14
N SER A 111 11.57 -4.25 9.01
CA SER A 111 11.74 -4.60 10.43
C SER A 111 10.41 -4.70 11.18
N GLN A 112 9.39 -3.88 10.85
CA GLN A 112 8.05 -3.97 11.44
C GLN A 112 7.41 -5.35 11.16
N VAL A 113 7.48 -5.80 9.91
CA VAL A 113 6.93 -7.10 9.51
C VAL A 113 7.67 -8.24 10.21
N ILE A 114 8.99 -8.23 10.18
CA ILE A 114 9.83 -9.28 10.78
C ILE A 114 9.64 -9.34 12.30
N ALA A 115 9.60 -8.19 12.98
CA ALA A 115 9.38 -8.13 14.42
C ALA A 115 8.00 -8.67 14.81
N TRP A 116 6.96 -8.30 14.08
CA TRP A 116 5.61 -8.83 14.32
C TRP A 116 5.57 -10.35 14.12
N LEU A 117 6.08 -10.86 12.99
CA LEU A 117 6.15 -12.30 12.72
C LEU A 117 6.90 -13.05 13.83
N SER A 118 8.03 -12.51 14.28
CA SER A 118 8.82 -13.11 15.37
C SER A 118 8.06 -13.14 16.69
N SER A 119 7.28 -12.09 16.99
CA SER A 119 6.44 -12.04 18.20
C SER A 119 5.29 -13.03 18.15
N LYS A 120 4.69 -13.23 16.98
CA LYS A 120 3.52 -14.09 16.76
C LYS A 120 3.86 -15.56 16.62
N ALA A 121 5.07 -15.91 16.18
CA ALA A 121 5.52 -17.29 16.11
C ALA A 121 5.42 -18.05 17.48
N GLN A 122 5.29 -17.30 18.57
CA GLN A 122 5.12 -17.87 19.91
C GLN A 122 3.64 -18.05 20.32
N THR A 123 2.71 -17.34 19.70
CA THR A 123 1.30 -17.25 20.14
C THR A 123 0.28 -17.55 19.08
N GLN A 124 0.63 -17.48 17.81
CA GLN A 124 -0.27 -17.71 16.68
C GLN A 124 0.34 -18.70 15.71
N THR A 125 -0.48 -19.62 15.21
CA THR A 125 -0.04 -20.54 14.16
C THR A 125 0.06 -19.79 12.84
N ILE A 126 1.28 -19.70 12.31
CA ILE A 126 1.53 -19.18 10.97
C ILE A 126 1.74 -20.37 10.04
N GLU A 127 0.75 -20.66 9.19
CA GLU A 127 0.79 -21.81 8.28
C GLU A 127 1.76 -21.57 7.11
N GLN A 128 1.83 -20.35 6.63
CA GLN A 128 2.66 -19.99 5.48
C GLN A 128 3.14 -18.55 5.58
N VAL A 129 4.42 -18.34 5.25
CA VAL A 129 5.01 -17.01 5.09
C VAL A 129 5.72 -16.94 3.75
N SER A 130 5.39 -15.92 2.96
CA SER A 130 6.09 -15.59 1.72
C SER A 130 6.56 -14.14 1.78
N LEU A 131 7.83 -13.92 2.06
CA LEU A 131 8.43 -12.60 2.16
C LEU A 131 9.31 -12.32 0.93
N LYS A 132 8.94 -11.27 0.20
CA LYS A 132 9.69 -10.73 -0.95
C LYS A 132 10.14 -9.30 -0.65
N LEU A 133 10.74 -9.12 0.54
CA LEU A 133 11.19 -7.82 1.02
C LEU A 133 12.61 -7.53 0.53
N GLY A 134 12.84 -6.32 0.01
CA GLY A 134 14.13 -5.87 -0.46
C GLY A 134 14.65 -6.62 -1.70
N GLN A 135 13.79 -7.23 -2.48
CA GLN A 135 14.17 -8.01 -3.68
C GLN A 135 13.98 -7.24 -5.00
N GLY A 136 13.40 -6.04 -4.93
CA GLY A 136 13.24 -5.18 -6.10
C GLY A 136 14.58 -4.61 -6.58
N ASN A 137 14.65 -4.35 -7.89
CA ASN A 137 15.81 -3.72 -8.52
C ASN A 137 15.33 -2.57 -9.41
N PRO A 138 15.80 -1.32 -9.19
CA PRO A 138 15.37 -0.16 -9.98
C PRO A 138 15.69 -0.31 -11.47
N ALA A 139 16.76 -1.02 -11.81
CA ALA A 139 17.11 -1.30 -13.20
C ALA A 139 16.17 -2.32 -13.87
N ILE A 140 15.38 -3.07 -13.10
CA ILE A 140 14.46 -4.11 -13.56
C ILE A 140 13.09 -3.86 -12.93
N TYR A 141 12.51 -2.72 -13.22
CA TYR A 141 11.15 -2.35 -12.79
C TYR A 141 10.09 -3.44 -13.08
N ASN A 142 10.29 -4.24 -14.14
CA ASN A 142 9.36 -5.28 -14.57
C ASN A 142 9.39 -6.59 -13.77
N ASN A 143 10.18 -6.71 -12.71
CA ASN A 143 10.25 -7.94 -11.90
C ASN A 143 9.01 -8.18 -11.03
N ASN A 144 8.05 -7.23 -11.01
CA ASN A 144 6.76 -7.31 -10.27
C ASN A 144 6.90 -7.51 -8.74
N LEU A 145 8.03 -7.17 -8.16
CA LEU A 145 8.26 -7.33 -6.70
C LEU A 145 7.76 -6.13 -5.88
N ASP A 146 7.12 -5.17 -6.54
CA ASP A 146 6.44 -4.01 -5.96
C ASP A 146 4.92 -4.12 -6.02
N CYS A 147 4.38 -5.27 -6.44
CA CYS A 147 2.93 -5.46 -6.58
C CYS A 147 2.46 -6.84 -6.10
N TYR A 148 1.18 -6.89 -5.73
CA TYR A 148 0.43 -8.12 -5.54
C TYR A 148 -0.94 -8.04 -6.20
N SER A 149 -1.39 -9.17 -6.73
CA SER A 149 -2.76 -9.41 -7.14
C SER A 149 -3.34 -10.61 -6.41
N ILE A 150 -4.60 -10.51 -6.00
CA ILE A 150 -5.35 -11.60 -5.38
C ILE A 150 -6.57 -11.86 -6.26
N SER A 151 -6.70 -13.07 -6.73
CA SER A 151 -7.93 -13.61 -7.32
C SER A 151 -8.44 -14.76 -6.47
N PHE A 152 -9.62 -15.24 -6.78
CA PHE A 152 -10.22 -16.37 -6.09
C PHE A 152 -10.62 -17.44 -7.12
N ASP A 153 -10.43 -18.69 -6.77
CA ASP A 153 -10.93 -19.82 -7.55
C ASP A 153 -12.42 -20.10 -7.28
N SER A 154 -12.98 -21.10 -7.94
CA SER A 154 -14.37 -21.52 -7.75
C SER A 154 -14.66 -22.04 -6.33
N SER A 155 -13.63 -22.46 -5.60
CA SER A 155 -13.72 -22.87 -4.19
C SER A 155 -13.59 -21.67 -3.22
N ARG A 156 -13.43 -20.44 -3.76
CA ARG A 156 -13.19 -19.21 -3.03
C ARG A 156 -11.85 -19.14 -2.30
N THR A 157 -10.90 -19.98 -2.70
CA THR A 157 -9.54 -19.96 -2.16
C THR A 157 -8.75 -18.80 -2.79
N ALA A 158 -8.02 -18.05 -1.97
CA ALA A 158 -7.20 -16.94 -2.41
C ALA A 158 -5.99 -17.43 -3.22
N LEU A 159 -5.85 -16.92 -4.43
CA LEU A 159 -4.71 -17.11 -5.32
C LEU A 159 -3.88 -15.83 -5.36
N VAL A 160 -2.78 -15.82 -4.62
CA VAL A 160 -1.88 -14.68 -4.50
C VAL A 160 -0.77 -14.76 -5.56
N SER A 161 -0.58 -13.70 -6.32
CA SER A 161 0.46 -13.63 -7.35
C SER A 161 1.07 -12.22 -7.43
N ASN A 162 2.23 -12.11 -8.08
CA ASN A 162 2.84 -10.82 -8.42
C ASN A 162 2.54 -10.42 -9.88
N THR A 163 1.39 -10.79 -10.41
CA THR A 163 0.97 -10.40 -11.76
C THR A 163 0.57 -8.93 -11.77
N ARG A 164 1.26 -8.15 -12.61
CA ARG A 164 0.97 -6.71 -12.74
C ARG A 164 -0.31 -6.48 -13.51
N VAL A 165 -1.11 -5.55 -12.98
CA VAL A 165 -2.27 -4.96 -13.64
C VAL A 165 -1.86 -3.55 -14.09
N TYR A 166 -2.13 -3.20 -15.35
CA TYR A 166 -1.82 -1.87 -15.87
C TYR A 166 -3.01 -0.95 -15.63
N LEU A 167 -2.78 0.09 -14.85
CA LEU A 167 -3.78 1.09 -14.47
C LEU A 167 -3.32 2.48 -14.92
N THR A 168 -4.26 3.36 -15.23
CA THR A 168 -4.00 4.81 -15.39
C THR A 168 -3.92 5.48 -14.02
N ASP A 169 -3.45 6.72 -13.96
CA ASP A 169 -3.34 7.47 -12.71
C ASP A 169 -4.73 7.76 -12.11
N GLU A 170 -5.72 8.06 -12.96
CA GLU A 170 -7.11 8.24 -12.53
C GLU A 170 -7.73 6.94 -11.97
N GLN A 171 -7.25 5.78 -12.41
CA GLN A 171 -7.69 4.50 -11.87
C GLN A 171 -7.02 4.17 -10.54
N ARG A 172 -5.78 4.65 -10.31
CA ARG A 172 -5.07 4.52 -9.04
C ARG A 172 -5.61 5.48 -7.98
N ASP A 173 -5.87 6.73 -8.36
CA ASP A 173 -6.47 7.72 -7.47
C ASP A 173 -7.70 8.39 -8.13
N PRO A 174 -8.86 7.73 -8.11
CA PRO A 174 -10.10 8.28 -8.68
C PRO A 174 -10.62 9.50 -7.90
N THR A 175 -10.00 9.83 -6.78
CA THR A 175 -10.33 11.02 -5.99
C THR A 175 -9.59 12.27 -6.44
N GLY A 176 -8.74 12.14 -7.48
CA GLY A 176 -8.04 13.27 -8.08
C GLY A 176 -6.90 13.83 -7.24
N GLY A 177 -6.28 13.02 -6.38
CA GLY A 177 -5.15 13.39 -5.54
C GLY A 177 -5.43 13.34 -4.04
N LEU A 178 -6.70 13.23 -3.62
CA LEU A 178 -7.07 13.21 -2.20
C LEU A 178 -6.52 11.97 -1.48
N GLN A 179 -6.48 10.82 -2.15
CA GLN A 179 -5.88 9.61 -1.59
C GLN A 179 -4.38 9.80 -1.32
N THR A 180 -3.68 10.47 -2.23
CA THR A 180 -2.27 10.83 -2.06
C THR A 180 -2.09 11.79 -0.88
N LEU A 181 -2.99 12.77 -0.70
CA LEU A 181 -2.98 13.65 0.47
C LEU A 181 -3.16 12.88 1.78
N PHE A 182 -4.05 11.89 1.81
CA PHE A 182 -4.20 11.01 2.99
C PHE A 182 -2.92 10.24 3.30
N CYS A 183 -2.26 9.72 2.28
CA CYS A 183 -1.00 9.02 2.45
C CYS A 183 0.08 9.91 3.10
N ILE A 184 0.22 11.15 2.63
CA ILE A 184 1.29 12.07 3.08
C ILE A 184 0.93 12.76 4.41
N TYR A 185 -0.29 13.26 4.55
CA TYR A 185 -0.73 14.16 5.63
C TYR A 185 -1.79 13.57 6.57
N GLY A 186 -2.34 12.41 6.26
CA GLY A 186 -3.30 11.72 7.13
C GLY A 186 -2.67 11.22 8.43
N ASP A 187 -3.49 10.78 9.38
CA ASP A 187 -3.02 10.21 10.64
C ASP A 187 -2.03 9.07 10.38
N PRO A 188 -0.76 9.19 10.82
CA PRO A 188 0.27 8.19 10.59
C PRO A 188 0.02 6.85 11.31
N ASN A 189 -0.94 6.79 12.23
CA ASN A 189 -1.29 5.62 13.03
C ASN A 189 -2.60 4.96 12.61
N SER A 190 -3.21 5.39 11.50
CA SER A 190 -4.45 4.81 10.99
C SER A 190 -4.28 4.27 9.59
N ILE A 191 -5.04 3.23 9.24
CA ILE A 191 -5.26 2.75 7.88
C ILE A 191 -6.72 2.96 7.53
N ARG A 192 -7.00 3.19 6.23
CA ARG A 192 -8.34 3.49 5.75
C ARG A 192 -8.93 2.31 5.00
N ASN A 193 -10.23 2.04 5.18
CA ASN A 193 -10.89 1.08 4.31
C ASN A 193 -10.96 1.64 2.89
N GLN A 194 -10.60 0.83 1.89
CA GLN A 194 -10.59 1.24 0.47
C GLN A 194 -11.95 1.72 -0.04
N TYR A 195 -13.04 1.28 0.59
CA TYR A 195 -14.40 1.61 0.19
C TYR A 195 -15.00 2.83 0.92
N ASP A 196 -14.28 3.38 1.91
CA ASP A 196 -14.78 4.53 2.65
C ASP A 196 -14.61 5.82 1.85
N ASP A 197 -15.64 6.65 1.83
CA ASP A 197 -15.56 7.99 1.27
C ASP A 197 -14.87 8.95 2.26
N PHE A 198 -14.19 9.96 1.76
CA PHE A 198 -13.66 11.04 2.58
C PHE A 198 -14.77 11.99 3.00
N SER A 199 -14.90 12.23 4.30
CA SER A 199 -15.80 13.25 4.83
C SER A 199 -15.29 14.66 4.46
N LYS A 200 -16.21 15.63 4.43
CA LYS A 200 -15.85 17.04 4.18
C LYS A 200 -14.78 17.55 5.16
N TYR A 201 -14.84 17.13 6.42
CA TYR A 201 -13.86 17.54 7.43
C TYR A 201 -12.48 16.95 7.18
N GLU A 202 -12.39 15.68 6.78
CA GLU A 202 -11.13 15.05 6.41
C GLU A 202 -10.50 15.76 5.21
N ILE A 203 -11.30 16.04 4.16
CA ILE A 203 -10.83 16.77 2.98
C ILE A 203 -10.25 18.13 3.39
N GLN A 204 -10.98 18.92 4.18
CA GLN A 204 -10.54 20.23 4.63
C GLN A 204 -9.24 20.15 5.46
N ALA A 205 -9.14 19.17 6.37
CA ALA A 205 -7.96 18.97 7.20
C ALA A 205 -6.73 18.59 6.35
N LEU A 206 -6.89 17.66 5.39
CA LEU A 206 -5.82 17.21 4.50
C LEU A 206 -5.34 18.34 3.58
N VAL A 207 -6.28 19.11 3.00
CA VAL A 207 -5.94 20.27 2.15
C VAL A 207 -5.22 21.33 2.97
N ALA A 208 -5.69 21.64 4.18
CA ALA A 208 -5.03 22.63 5.05
C ALA A 208 -3.60 22.21 5.43
N ALA A 209 -3.42 20.92 5.81
CA ALA A 209 -2.10 20.39 6.12
C ALA A 209 -1.15 20.46 4.91
N ALA A 210 -1.64 20.08 3.73
CA ALA A 210 -0.88 20.11 2.49
C ALA A 210 -0.49 21.55 2.07
N LYS A 211 -1.42 22.51 2.18
CA LYS A 211 -1.13 23.94 1.94
C LYS A 211 -0.07 24.47 2.89
N ASN A 212 -0.18 24.16 4.17
CA ASN A 212 0.81 24.59 5.18
C ASN A 212 2.20 23.99 4.91
N ALA A 213 2.27 22.81 4.32
CA ALA A 213 3.51 22.17 3.92
C ALA A 213 4.03 22.61 2.54
N GLY A 214 3.28 23.44 1.81
CA GLY A 214 3.69 23.98 0.50
C GLY A 214 3.57 22.95 -0.64
N LEU A 215 2.76 21.89 -0.50
CA LEU A 215 2.59 20.87 -1.54
C LEU A 215 2.08 21.44 -2.86
N ASP A 216 1.30 22.50 -2.81
CA ASP A 216 0.77 23.17 -4.01
C ASP A 216 1.86 23.60 -5.01
N SER A 217 3.07 23.88 -4.53
CA SER A 217 4.22 24.18 -5.39
C SER A 217 4.64 23.02 -6.28
N ALA A 218 4.42 21.78 -5.84
CA ALA A 218 4.78 20.57 -6.59
C ALA A 218 4.05 20.45 -7.93
N ALA A 219 2.94 21.16 -8.13
CA ALA A 219 2.24 21.20 -9.42
C ALA A 219 3.10 21.70 -10.60
N THR A 220 4.19 22.42 -10.32
CA THR A 220 5.09 23.01 -11.34
C THR A 220 6.54 22.58 -11.18
N MET A 221 6.85 21.70 -10.23
CA MET A 221 8.19 21.16 -10.03
C MET A 221 8.56 20.18 -11.16
N SER A 222 9.85 20.09 -11.46
CA SER A 222 10.42 19.04 -12.29
C SER A 222 10.32 17.66 -11.60
N ASP A 223 10.48 16.59 -12.35
CA ASP A 223 10.50 15.24 -11.79
C ASP A 223 11.64 15.07 -10.77
N GLU A 224 12.81 15.65 -11.06
CA GLU A 224 13.96 15.58 -10.17
C GLU A 224 13.67 16.26 -8.82
N GLU A 225 13.05 17.44 -8.82
CA GLU A 225 12.64 18.15 -7.60
C GLU A 225 11.59 17.37 -6.82
N ILE A 226 10.60 16.76 -7.50
CA ILE A 226 9.58 15.95 -6.85
C ILE A 226 10.20 14.70 -6.19
N LEU A 227 11.05 13.98 -6.92
CA LEU A 227 11.74 12.80 -6.41
C LEU A 227 12.61 13.14 -5.20
N GLU A 228 13.33 14.26 -5.23
CA GLU A 228 14.18 14.68 -4.12
C GLU A 228 13.36 15.04 -2.87
N HIS A 229 12.22 15.73 -3.03
CA HIS A 229 11.43 16.24 -1.92
C HIS A 229 10.47 15.19 -1.33
N TYR A 230 9.86 14.36 -2.17
CA TYR A 230 8.73 13.51 -1.75
C TYR A 230 9.07 12.03 -1.70
N SER A 231 10.17 11.58 -2.33
CA SER A 231 10.57 10.18 -2.27
C SER A 231 11.62 9.92 -1.20
N SER A 232 11.48 8.79 -0.50
CA SER A 232 12.53 8.24 0.36
C SER A 232 13.61 7.50 -0.45
N THR A 233 13.25 6.99 -1.63
CA THR A 233 14.10 6.12 -2.47
C THR A 233 13.93 6.46 -3.96
N PRO A 234 14.36 7.66 -4.42
CA PRO A 234 14.08 8.19 -5.76
C PRO A 234 14.37 7.23 -6.93
N GLU A 235 15.46 6.46 -6.85
CA GLU A 235 15.86 5.55 -7.92
C GLU A 235 15.00 4.28 -8.02
N TYR A 236 14.17 4.04 -7.00
CA TYR A 236 13.27 2.87 -6.93
C TYR A 236 11.82 3.22 -7.25
N GLU A 237 11.53 4.51 -7.47
CA GLU A 237 10.15 4.93 -7.69
C GLU A 237 9.57 4.45 -9.02
N VAL A 238 8.27 4.26 -9.00
CA VAL A 238 7.50 3.88 -10.20
C VAL A 238 7.40 5.06 -11.17
N PRO A 239 7.26 4.82 -12.48
CA PRO A 239 7.23 5.89 -13.49
C PRO A 239 6.15 6.95 -13.26
N TRP A 240 5.03 6.60 -12.65
CA TRP A 240 3.90 7.51 -12.37
C TRP A 240 3.99 8.24 -11.03
N PHE A 241 5.05 8.04 -10.23
CA PHE A 241 5.19 8.67 -8.91
C PHE A 241 5.07 10.20 -8.98
N CYS A 242 5.80 10.85 -9.90
CA CYS A 242 5.81 12.31 -10.03
C CYS A 242 4.43 12.84 -10.42
N ASP A 243 3.72 12.18 -11.33
CA ASP A 243 2.39 12.58 -11.76
C ASP A 243 1.36 12.42 -10.63
N THR A 244 1.48 11.39 -9.81
CA THR A 244 0.66 11.22 -8.61
C THR A 244 0.83 12.39 -7.61
N ILE A 245 2.06 12.84 -7.38
CA ILE A 245 2.34 14.01 -6.51
C ILE A 245 1.78 15.30 -7.14
N ARG A 246 1.95 15.51 -8.45
CA ARG A 246 1.40 16.69 -9.16
C ARG A 246 -0.12 16.71 -9.10
N GLN A 247 -0.78 15.56 -9.27
CA GLN A 247 -2.24 15.45 -9.15
C GLN A 247 -2.71 15.90 -7.77
N ALA A 248 -2.04 15.45 -6.70
CA ALA A 248 -2.35 15.90 -5.34
C ALA A 248 -2.11 17.40 -5.14
N ALA A 249 -1.04 17.95 -5.71
CA ALA A 249 -0.75 19.39 -5.65
C ALA A 249 -1.81 20.22 -6.39
N VAL A 250 -2.30 19.75 -7.54
CA VAL A 250 -3.41 20.39 -8.28
C VAL A 250 -4.69 20.34 -7.46
N PHE A 251 -4.98 19.21 -6.81
CA PHE A 251 -6.13 19.07 -5.91
C PHE A 251 -6.11 20.13 -4.81
N VAL A 252 -4.95 20.34 -4.17
CA VAL A 252 -4.75 21.37 -3.11
C VAL A 252 -4.99 22.79 -3.64
N LYS A 253 -4.57 23.09 -4.89
CA LYS A 253 -4.79 24.42 -5.51
C LYS A 253 -6.25 24.72 -5.78
N THR A 254 -7.06 23.69 -6.03
CA THR A 254 -8.47 23.84 -6.45
C THR A 254 -9.45 23.74 -5.29
N HIS A 255 -9.01 23.37 -4.10
CA HIS A 255 -9.80 23.23 -2.88
C HIS A 255 -9.28 24.08 -1.74
#